data_f6e24e5d1dec093b169137d76dbc0d74
#
_entry.id   f6e24e5d1dec093b169137d76dbc0d74
#
_cell.length_a   1.000
_cell.length_b   1.000
_cell.length_c   1.000
_cell.angle_alpha   90.00
_cell.angle_beta   90.00
_cell.angle_gamma   90.00
#
_symmetry.space_group_name_H-M   'P 1'
#
loop_
_entity.id
_entity.type
_entity.pdbx_description
1 polymer ?
#
loop_
_entity_poly.entity_id
_entity_poly.type
_entity_poly.pdbx_seq_one_letter_code
_entity_poly.pdbx_strand_id
1 'polypeptide(L)' 'MNESLPESPAKRFSRLFRKAGVFLAKEQFDQALMVFREGEALAVALDDKEKLALFREEIIQCEKHLRE' A
#
# COMPACT_ATOMS: atom_id res chain seq x y z
N MET A 1 1.73 -5.90 -27.80
CA MET A 1 1.68 -5.67 -26.68
C MET A 1 0.46 -5.25 -26.11
N ASN A 2 0.10 -5.43 -25.11
CA ASN A 2 -1.12 -5.22 -24.57
C ASN A 2 -1.03 -4.42 -23.41
N GLU A 3 -0.05 -3.74 -23.29
CA GLU A 3 0.14 -2.96 -22.18
C GLU A 3 -0.85 -1.86 -22.12
N SER A 4 -1.66 -1.69 -23.09
CA SER A 4 -2.62 -0.65 -23.04
C SER A 4 -3.77 -0.92 -22.10
N LEU A 5 -3.94 -2.14 -21.63
CA LEU A 5 -5.04 -2.44 -20.73
C LEU A 5 -4.68 -2.00 -19.31
N PRO A 6 -5.52 -1.21 -18.67
CA PRO A 6 -5.20 -0.79 -17.31
C PRO A 6 -5.29 -1.94 -16.34
N GLU A 7 -4.47 -1.89 -15.32
CA GLU A 7 -4.49 -2.87 -14.26
C GLU A 7 -5.76 -2.69 -13.45
N SER A 8 -6.41 -3.78 -13.08
CA SER A 8 -7.62 -3.69 -12.27
C SER A 8 -7.28 -3.18 -10.88
N PRO A 9 -8.23 -2.56 -10.17
CA PRO A 9 -7.97 -2.10 -8.80
C PRO A 9 -7.50 -3.22 -7.89
N ALA A 10 -8.09 -4.42 -8.01
CA ALA A 10 -7.69 -5.54 -7.18
C ALA A 10 -6.24 -5.89 -7.41
N LYS A 11 -5.78 -5.90 -8.65
CA LYS A 11 -4.39 -6.20 -8.96
C LYS A 11 -3.47 -5.10 -8.45
N ARG A 12 -3.90 -3.84 -8.54
CA ARG A 12 -3.09 -2.74 -8.04
C ARG A 12 -2.91 -2.85 -6.54
N PHE A 13 -3.98 -3.14 -5.79
CA PHE A 13 -3.86 -3.31 -4.35
C PHE A 13 -2.92 -4.46 -4.01
N SER A 14 -3.05 -5.58 -4.70
CA SER A 14 -2.18 -6.73 -4.45
C SER A 14 -0.73 -6.40 -4.72
N ARG A 15 -0.47 -5.68 -5.80
CA ARG A 15 0.90 -5.30 -6.16
C ARG A 15 1.49 -4.36 -5.11
N LEU A 16 0.69 -3.41 -4.63
CA LEU A 16 1.16 -2.49 -3.61
C LEU A 16 1.46 -3.21 -2.30
N PHE A 17 0.60 -4.15 -1.90
CA PHE A 17 0.86 -4.92 -0.69
C PHE A 17 2.11 -5.75 -0.83
N ARG A 18 2.32 -6.38 -1.97
CA ARG A 18 3.51 -7.19 -2.19
C ARG A 18 4.77 -6.33 -2.15
N LYS A 19 4.72 -5.17 -2.79
CA LYS A 19 5.85 -4.26 -2.81
C LYS A 19 6.19 -3.78 -1.40
N ALA A 20 5.16 -3.39 -0.65
CA ALA A 20 5.37 -2.94 0.72
C ALA A 20 5.93 -4.08 1.58
N GLY A 21 5.45 -5.31 1.34
CA GLY A 21 5.95 -6.47 2.08
C GLY A 21 7.43 -6.70 1.89
N VAL A 22 7.94 -6.45 0.68
CA VAL A 22 9.38 -6.58 0.42
C VAL A 22 10.13 -5.55 1.26
N PHE A 23 9.66 -4.31 1.31
CA PHE A 23 10.31 -3.28 2.11
C PHE A 23 10.23 -3.62 3.60
N LEU A 24 9.08 -4.14 4.07
CA LEU A 24 8.95 -4.52 5.47
C LEU A 24 9.92 -5.63 5.85
N ALA A 25 10.11 -6.60 4.97
CA ALA A 25 11.03 -7.69 5.23
C ALA A 25 12.46 -7.21 5.39
N LYS A 26 12.79 -6.08 4.76
CA LYS A 26 14.11 -5.47 4.87
C LYS A 26 14.14 -4.39 5.93
N GLU A 27 13.06 -4.24 6.68
CA GLU A 27 12.94 -3.22 7.72
C GLU A 27 13.10 -1.79 7.16
N GLN A 28 12.73 -1.61 5.90
CA GLN A 28 12.76 -0.29 5.29
C GLN A 28 11.38 0.33 5.46
N PHE A 29 11.10 0.78 6.68
CA PHE A 29 9.77 1.20 7.06
C PHE A 29 9.33 2.50 6.37
N ASP A 30 10.27 3.41 6.07
CA ASP A 30 9.94 4.64 5.38
C ASP A 30 9.47 4.35 3.96
N GLN A 31 10.11 3.41 3.28
CA GLN A 31 9.72 3.05 1.92
C GLN A 31 8.42 2.28 1.92
N ALA A 32 8.22 1.39 2.90
CA ALA A 32 6.95 0.69 3.01
C ALA A 32 5.82 1.67 3.27
N LEU A 33 6.07 2.68 4.11
CA LEU A 33 5.07 3.70 4.41
C LEU A 33 4.62 4.44 3.16
N MET A 34 5.57 4.79 2.29
CA MET A 34 5.22 5.47 1.05
C MET A 34 4.31 4.61 0.18
N VAL A 35 4.58 3.31 0.10
CA VAL A 35 3.76 2.41 -0.69
C VAL A 35 2.37 2.27 -0.07
N PHE A 36 2.30 2.14 1.26
CA PHE A 36 1.00 2.04 1.92
C PHE A 36 0.18 3.32 1.75
N ARG A 37 0.83 4.49 1.74
CA ARG A 37 0.11 5.74 1.51
C ARG A 37 -0.43 5.81 0.09
N GLU A 38 0.28 5.24 -0.87
CA GLU A 38 -0.22 5.14 -2.23
C GLU A 38 -1.46 4.27 -2.27
N GLY A 39 -1.45 3.16 -1.53
CA GLY A 39 -2.62 2.30 -1.43
C GLY A 39 -3.80 2.99 -0.76
N GLU A 40 -3.51 3.77 0.27
CA GLU A 40 -4.54 4.55 0.96
C GLU A 40 -5.21 5.52 -0.02
N ALA A 41 -4.41 6.23 -0.80
CA ALA A 41 -4.95 7.19 -1.76
C ALA A 41 -5.81 6.49 -2.81
N LEU A 42 -5.41 5.31 -3.26
CA LEU A 42 -6.19 4.55 -4.21
C LEU A 42 -7.52 4.12 -3.59
N ALA A 43 -7.49 3.68 -2.34
CA ALA A 43 -8.70 3.24 -1.66
C ALA A 43 -9.69 4.41 -1.49
N VAL A 44 -9.16 5.59 -1.18
CA VAL A 44 -10.01 6.79 -1.08
C VAL A 44 -10.64 7.09 -2.43
N ALA A 45 -9.85 7.05 -3.50
CA ALA A 45 -10.35 7.37 -4.83
C ALA A 45 -11.44 6.41 -5.28
N LEU A 46 -11.35 5.15 -4.84
CA LEU A 46 -12.33 4.13 -5.21
C LEU A 46 -13.44 3.97 -4.17
N ASP A 47 -13.38 4.73 -3.09
CA ASP A 47 -14.34 4.62 -1.99
C ASP A 47 -14.39 3.18 -1.47
N ASP A 48 -13.23 2.53 -1.39
CA ASP A 48 -13.12 1.16 -0.90
C ASP A 48 -12.79 1.21 0.58
N LYS A 49 -13.81 1.13 1.42
CA LYS A 49 -13.62 1.34 2.85
C LYS A 49 -12.84 0.22 3.52
N GLU A 50 -12.97 -1.00 3.03
CA GLU A 50 -12.22 -2.11 3.57
C GLU A 50 -10.74 -1.94 3.32
N LYS A 51 -10.37 -1.61 2.10
CA LYS A 51 -8.95 -1.42 1.78
C LYS A 51 -8.40 -0.20 2.47
N LEU A 52 -9.23 0.84 2.61
CA LEU A 52 -8.80 2.04 3.30
C LEU A 52 -8.42 1.73 4.75
N ALA A 53 -9.26 0.98 5.46
CA ALA A 53 -8.98 0.62 6.84
C ALA A 53 -7.71 -0.22 6.92
N LEU A 54 -7.54 -1.15 5.98
CA LEU A 54 -6.39 -2.01 5.95
C LEU A 54 -5.09 -1.23 5.76
N PHE A 55 -5.06 -0.32 4.78
CA PHE A 55 -3.86 0.47 4.54
C PHE A 55 -3.57 1.41 5.70
N ARG A 56 -4.60 1.98 6.32
CA ARG A 56 -4.40 2.87 7.47
C ARG A 56 -3.79 2.15 8.64
N GLU A 57 -4.19 0.90 8.86
CA GLU A 57 -3.63 0.11 9.93
C GLU A 57 -2.13 -0.12 9.69
N GLU A 58 -1.77 -0.44 8.44
CA GLU A 58 -0.37 -0.67 8.11
C GLU A 58 0.45 0.62 8.23
N ILE A 59 -0.15 1.75 7.86
CA ILE A 59 0.51 3.04 7.99
C ILE A 59 0.84 3.32 9.45
N ILE A 60 -0.11 3.06 10.34
CA ILE A 60 0.10 3.28 11.78
C ILE A 60 1.26 2.42 12.27
N GLN A 61 1.32 1.16 11.83
CA GLN A 61 2.40 0.28 12.26
C GLN A 61 3.77 0.77 11.76
N CYS A 62 3.84 1.21 10.50
CA CYS A 62 5.09 1.75 9.98
C CYS A 62 5.53 3.00 10.73
N GLU A 63 4.57 3.87 11.03
CA GLU A 63 4.89 5.10 11.74
C GLU A 63 5.39 4.81 13.14
N LYS A 64 4.85 3.78 13.79
CA LYS A 64 5.35 3.39 15.11
C LYS A 64 6.80 2.95 15.03
N HIS A 65 7.15 2.14 14.04
CA HIS A 65 8.52 1.71 13.88
C HIS A 65 9.46 2.88 13.61
N LEU A 66 9.00 3.85 12.83
CA LEU A 66 9.85 4.98 12.49
C LEU A 66 10.08 5.91 13.68
N ARG A 67 9.18 5.87 14.67
CA ARG A 67 9.35 6.71 15.84
C ARG A 67 10.23 6.05 16.91
N GLU A 68 10.47 4.77 16.78
CA GLU A 68 11.36 4.07 17.71
C GLU A 68 12.84 4.31 17.34
#